data_c8bede44ec9c4ea12584d017e1c5f305
#
_entry.id   c8bede44ec9c4ea12584d017e1c5f305
#
_cell.length_a   1.000
_cell.length_b   1.000
_cell.length_c   1.000
_cell.angle_alpha   90.00
_cell.angle_beta   90.00
_cell.angle_gamma   90.00
#
_symmetry.space_group_name_H-M   'P 1'
#
loop_
_entity.id
_entity.type
_entity.pdbx_description
1 polymer ?
#
loop_
_entity_poly.entity_id
_entity_poly.type
_entity_poly.pdbx_seq_one_letter_code
_entity_poly.pdbx_strand_id
1 'polypeptide(L)' 'RKINVSDRKPGDLVFYTNNKGVVNHVAIYIGNDKIVHAANKRQGIIISKYNYRKVYCMRRVIG' A
#
# COMPACT_ATOMS: atom_id res chain seq x y z
N ARG A 1 -1.38 9.77 10.14
CA ARG A 1 -0.29 10.69 9.76
C ARG A 1 0.57 10.09 8.65
N LYS A 2 1.16 10.97 7.87
CA LYS A 2 2.07 10.54 6.82
C LYS A 2 3.40 10.10 7.43
N ILE A 3 3.93 8.96 6.96
CA ILE A 3 5.23 8.45 7.40
C ILE A 3 6.14 8.27 6.20
N ASN A 4 7.45 8.18 6.46
CA ASN A 4 8.41 7.84 5.42
C ASN A 4 8.33 6.36 5.10
N VAL A 5 8.56 6.01 3.84
CA VAL A 5 8.55 4.61 3.41
C VAL A 5 9.59 3.80 4.20
N SER A 6 10.73 4.42 4.53
CA SER A 6 11.76 3.77 5.32
C SER A 6 11.33 3.42 6.74
N ASP A 7 10.28 4.07 7.24
CA ASP A 7 9.75 3.83 8.59
C ASP A 7 8.53 2.92 8.60
N ARG A 8 8.26 2.26 7.48
CA ARG A 8 7.07 1.43 7.35
C ARG A 8 7.03 0.29 8.34
N LYS A 9 5.84 0.05 8.89
CA LYS A 9 5.58 -1.03 9.85
C LYS A 9 4.29 -1.74 9.49
N PRO A 10 4.13 -3.00 9.88
CA PRO A 10 2.86 -3.71 9.67
C PRO A 10 1.67 -2.90 10.19
N GLY A 11 0.62 -2.83 9.39
CA GLY A 11 -0.57 -2.05 9.73
C GLY A 11 -0.62 -0.67 9.06
N ASP A 12 0.48 -0.22 8.48
CA ASP A 12 0.49 1.06 7.79
C ASP A 12 -0.25 0.95 6.47
N LEU A 13 -0.91 2.05 6.07
CA LEU A 13 -1.61 2.14 4.79
C LEU A 13 -0.66 2.63 3.71
N VAL A 14 -0.73 1.99 2.54
CA VAL A 14 0.09 2.35 1.38
C VAL A 14 -0.84 2.83 0.29
N PHE A 15 -0.60 4.03 -0.22
CA PHE A 15 -1.41 4.63 -1.29
C PHE A 15 -0.63 4.62 -2.59
N TYR A 16 -1.33 4.26 -3.67
CA TYR A 16 -0.74 4.12 -4.99
C TYR A 16 -1.42 5.04 -6.00
N THR A 17 -0.65 5.45 -7.00
CA THR A 17 -1.17 6.26 -8.08
C THR A 17 -1.33 5.43 -9.36
N ASN A 18 -2.21 5.91 -10.24
CA ASN A 18 -2.31 5.39 -11.59
C ASN A 18 -1.29 6.09 -12.50
N ASN A 19 -1.37 5.82 -13.81
CA ASN A 19 -0.44 6.41 -14.80
C ASN A 19 -0.57 7.93 -14.91
N LYS A 20 -1.66 8.49 -14.42
CA LYS A 20 -1.90 9.93 -14.47
C LYS A 20 -1.53 10.62 -13.17
N GLY A 21 -0.94 9.89 -12.23
CA GLY A 21 -0.57 10.45 -10.93
C GLY A 21 -1.72 10.62 -9.95
N VAL A 22 -2.89 10.03 -10.25
CA VAL A 22 -4.06 10.10 -9.37
C VAL A 22 -4.02 8.93 -8.41
N VAL A 23 -4.18 9.20 -7.11
CA VAL A 23 -4.26 8.16 -6.09
C VAL A 23 -5.57 7.40 -6.29
N ASN A 24 -5.48 6.12 -6.62
CA ASN A 24 -6.66 5.32 -6.92
C ASN A 24 -6.64 3.93 -6.27
N HIS A 25 -5.66 3.66 -5.40
CA HIS A 25 -5.57 2.35 -4.77
C HIS A 25 -4.91 2.48 -3.41
N VAL A 26 -5.34 1.63 -2.48
CA VAL A 26 -4.78 1.59 -1.13
C VAL A 26 -4.60 0.13 -0.73
N ALA A 27 -3.55 -0.13 0.04
CA ALA A 27 -3.25 -1.46 0.55
C ALA A 27 -2.77 -1.35 2.00
N ILE A 28 -2.70 -2.50 2.68
CA ILE A 28 -2.20 -2.58 4.05
C ILE A 28 -0.83 -3.27 4.03
N TYR A 29 0.16 -2.59 4.60
CA TYR A 29 1.49 -3.17 4.73
C TYR A 29 1.48 -4.24 5.83
N ILE A 30 2.03 -5.42 5.52
CA ILE A 30 2.02 -6.55 6.45
C ILE A 30 3.42 -6.99 6.87
N GLY A 31 4.44 -6.20 6.51
CA GLY A 31 5.83 -6.53 6.81
C GLY A 31 6.50 -7.28 5.69
N ASN A 32 7.82 -7.48 5.78
CA ASN A 32 8.63 -8.22 4.81
C ASN A 32 8.45 -7.71 3.37
N ASP A 33 8.27 -6.39 3.22
CA ASP A 33 8.07 -5.74 1.93
C ASP A 33 6.81 -6.20 1.19
N LYS A 34 5.82 -6.69 1.93
CA LYS A 34 4.56 -7.21 1.40
C LYS A 34 3.38 -6.34 1.80
N ILE A 35 2.39 -6.32 0.93
CA ILE A 35 1.10 -5.69 1.20
C ILE A 35 -0.01 -6.69 0.93
N VAL A 36 -1.15 -6.46 1.57
CA VAL A 36 -2.39 -7.17 1.25
C VAL A 36 -3.38 -6.15 0.69
N HIS A 37 -4.03 -6.51 -0.40
CA HIS A 37 -4.95 -5.59 -1.06
C HIS A 37 -5.98 -6.34 -1.90
N ALA A 38 -7.08 -5.65 -2.18
CA ALA A 38 -8.11 -6.17 -3.08
C ALA A 38 -7.69 -5.85 -4.51
N ALA A 39 -7.35 -6.86 -5.29
CA ALA A 39 -6.85 -6.67 -6.65
C ALA A 39 -8.01 -6.43 -7.64
N ASN A 40 -8.95 -7.37 -7.70
CA ASN A 40 -10.13 -7.25 -8.54
C ASN A 40 -11.14 -8.32 -8.12
N LYS A 41 -12.31 -8.34 -8.79
CA LYS A 41 -13.36 -9.31 -8.45
C LYS A 41 -12.95 -10.75 -8.71
N ARG A 42 -12.05 -10.96 -9.66
CA ARG A 42 -11.60 -12.30 -10.03
C ARG A 42 -10.60 -12.86 -9.05
N GLN A 43 -9.62 -12.04 -8.66
CA GLN A 43 -8.54 -12.48 -7.78
C GLN A 43 -8.88 -12.28 -6.30
N GLY A 44 -9.78 -11.33 -6.00
CA GLY A 44 -10.11 -11.01 -4.62
C GLY A 44 -8.94 -10.34 -3.90
N ILE A 45 -8.70 -10.79 -2.68
CA ILE A 45 -7.63 -10.25 -1.84
C ILE A 45 -6.36 -11.04 -2.09
N ILE A 46 -5.28 -10.35 -2.40
CA ILE A 46 -3.98 -10.96 -2.71
C ILE A 46 -2.86 -10.26 -1.96
N ILE A 47 -1.72 -10.93 -1.91
CA ILE A 47 -0.49 -10.39 -1.32
C ILE A 47 0.47 -10.07 -2.46
N SER A 48 1.04 -8.86 -2.42
CA SER A 48 1.99 -8.39 -3.43
C SER A 48 3.17 -7.71 -2.74
N LYS A 49 4.22 -7.43 -3.49
CA LYS A 49 5.29 -6.56 -2.97
C LYS A 49 4.76 -5.14 -2.83
N TYR A 50 5.20 -4.42 -1.79
CA TYR A 50 4.70 -3.06 -1.54
C TYR A 50 4.99 -2.11 -2.70
N ASN A 51 6.05 -2.35 -3.45
CA ASN A 51 6.46 -1.48 -4.56
C ASN A 51 6.11 -2.05 -5.94
N TYR A 52 5.09 -2.89 -6.03
CA TYR A 52 4.64 -3.43 -7.31
C TYR A 52 4.05 -2.34 -8.23
N ARG A 53 3.63 -1.23 -7.64
CA ARG A 53 3.20 -0.02 -8.33
C ARG A 53 3.90 1.15 -7.68
N LYS A 54 3.81 2.32 -8.30
CA LYS A 54 4.40 3.53 -7.74
C LYS A 54 3.69 3.91 -6.44
N VAL A 55 4.44 3.93 -5.35
CA VAL A 55 3.93 4.33 -4.04
C VAL A 55 3.81 5.85 -4.01
N TYR A 56 2.62 6.34 -3.68
CA TYR A 56 2.40 7.77 -3.51
C TYR A 56 2.83 8.22 -2.11
N CYS A 57 2.32 7.55 -1.09
CA CYS A 57 2.71 7.82 0.30
C CYS A 57 2.25 6.67 1.17
N MET A 58 2.75 6.67 2.41
CA MET A 58 2.28 5.76 3.45
C MET A 58 1.76 6.57 4.62
N ARG A 59 0.73 6.07 5.30
CA ARG A 59 0.14 6.72 6.46
C ARG A 59 -0.06 5.72 7.58
N ARG A 60 0.13 6.21 8.80
CA ARG A 60 -0.10 5.41 10.00
C ARG A 60 -1.37 5.89 10.67
N VAL A 61 -2.30 4.98 10.87
CA VAL A 61 -3.59 5.28 11.49
C VAL A 61 -3.49 5.11 13.00
N ILE A 62 -2.71 4.12 13.43
CA ILE A 62 -2.55 3.76 14.85
C ILE A 62 -1.10 3.95 15.25
N GLY A 63 -0.88 4.51 16.39
CA GLY A 63 0.46 4.59 16.94
C GLY A 63 0.96 5.97 17.26
#